data_6aa4b6b9e9ebbd14c16559843000343d
#
_entry.id   6aa4b6b9e9ebbd14c16559843000343d
#
_cell.length_a   1.000
_cell.length_b   1.000
_cell.length_c   1.000
_cell.angle_alpha   90.00
_cell.angle_beta   90.00
_cell.angle_gamma   90.00
#
_symmetry.space_group_name_H-M   'P 1'
#
loop_
_entity.id
_entity.type
_entity.pdbx_description
1 polymer ?
#
loop_
_entity_poly.entity_id
_entity_poly.type
_entity_poly.pdbx_seq_one_letter_code
_entity_poly.pdbx_strand_id
1 'polypeptide(L)'
;MIYPPELEIKETTDTASSVSFSDLYLEFDDSGQLGIKNYDKRDDFNFKIINFPNMCSNIPASPPYGVYISQLIRYARASSNYSDFLKRHLYLRNRLLDQGYKKIRLIRSLKNVYIPIPRSCRKIFCLCRDDNKRWIFIK
;
A
#
# COMPACT_ATOMS: atom_id res chain seq x y z
N MET A 1 18.21 6.83 34.75
CA MET A 1 18.28 6.02 33.51
C MET A 1 17.10 5.06 33.56
N ILE A 2 16.21 5.06 32.54
CA ILE A 2 14.95 4.29 32.56
C ILE A 2 15.17 2.88 32.00
N TYR A 3 16.24 2.68 31.25
CA TYR A 3 16.56 1.39 30.59
C TYR A 3 17.76 0.72 31.26
N PRO A 4 17.79 -0.64 31.25
CA PRO A 4 18.95 -1.41 31.70
C PRO A 4 20.20 -1.03 30.91
N PRO A 5 21.39 -1.08 31.53
CA PRO A 5 22.66 -0.70 30.87
C PRO A 5 23.04 -1.60 29.68
N GLU A 6 22.40 -2.78 29.56
CA GLU A 6 22.62 -3.73 28.48
C GLU A 6 21.81 -3.34 27.19
N LEU A 7 20.88 -2.38 27.30
CA LEU A 7 20.11 -1.90 26.16
C LEU A 7 20.79 -0.70 25.53
N GLU A 8 21.30 -0.89 24.35
CA GLU A 8 21.84 0.18 23.51
C GLU A 8 20.71 0.81 22.70
N ILE A 9 20.51 2.11 22.88
CA ILE A 9 19.56 2.89 22.05
C ILE A 9 20.31 3.33 20.80
N LYS A 10 19.87 2.80 19.64
CA LYS A 10 20.40 3.21 18.33
C LYS A 10 19.46 4.21 17.67
N GLU A 11 20.02 5.27 17.13
CA GLU A 11 19.30 6.16 16.25
C GLU A 11 19.02 5.45 14.93
N THR A 12 17.76 5.47 14.49
CA THR A 12 17.31 4.84 13.25
C THR A 12 16.89 5.85 12.19
N THR A 13 17.35 7.09 12.33
CA THR A 13 17.10 8.17 11.38
C THR A 13 17.89 7.92 10.10
N ASP A 14 17.21 7.86 8.95
CA ASP A 14 17.87 7.59 7.66
C ASP A 14 18.66 8.83 7.18
N THR A 15 18.06 10.02 7.33
CA THR A 15 18.68 11.33 7.03
C THR A 15 18.14 12.39 8.00
N ALA A 16 18.70 13.60 7.96
CA ALA A 16 18.23 14.72 8.79
C ALA A 16 16.76 15.12 8.51
N SER A 17 16.21 14.77 7.33
CA SER A 17 14.86 15.12 6.90
C SER A 17 13.94 13.93 6.70
N SER A 18 14.43 12.70 6.91
CA SER A 18 13.62 11.50 6.66
C SER A 18 13.88 10.40 7.69
N VAL A 19 12.83 9.65 8.01
CA VAL A 19 12.88 8.52 8.96
C VAL A 19 11.88 7.45 8.57
N SER A 20 12.32 6.19 8.68
CA SER A 20 11.43 5.03 8.58
C SER A 20 10.95 4.62 9.96
N PHE A 21 9.64 4.62 10.18
CA PHE A 21 9.02 4.21 11.43
C PHE A 21 7.91 3.19 11.19
N SER A 22 8.11 1.97 11.65
CA SER A 22 7.18 0.85 11.46
C SER A 22 6.89 0.62 9.97
N ASP A 23 5.66 0.92 9.53
CA ASP A 23 5.19 0.75 8.16
C ASP A 23 5.14 2.07 7.37
N LEU A 24 5.68 3.15 7.96
CA LEU A 24 5.64 4.48 7.39
C LEU A 24 7.05 5.00 7.12
N TYR A 25 7.20 5.66 6.00
CA TYR A 25 8.34 6.50 5.69
C TYR A 25 7.89 7.96 5.76
N LEU A 26 8.53 8.71 6.63
CA LEU A 26 8.24 10.11 6.88
C LEU A 26 9.36 10.94 6.26
N GLU A 27 9.01 11.96 5.51
CA GLU A 27 9.95 12.82 4.79
C GLU A 27 9.45 14.26 4.84
N PHE A 28 10.31 15.20 5.18
CA PHE A 28 10.04 16.61 5.02
C PHE A 28 10.53 17.05 3.65
N ASP A 29 9.68 17.76 2.91
CA ASP A 29 10.07 18.40 1.67
C ASP A 29 10.81 19.72 1.92
N ASP A 30 11.34 20.34 0.87
CA ASP A 30 12.07 21.61 0.96
C ASP A 30 11.19 22.76 1.47
N SER A 31 9.87 22.62 1.44
CA SER A 31 8.90 23.57 1.99
C SER A 31 8.57 23.31 3.46
N GLY A 32 9.14 22.28 4.08
CA GLY A 32 8.87 21.85 5.44
C GLY A 32 7.55 21.11 5.62
N GLN A 33 6.90 20.65 4.53
CA GLN A 33 5.70 19.84 4.61
C GLN A 33 6.05 18.38 4.83
N LEU A 34 5.32 17.73 5.75
CA LEU A 34 5.48 16.32 6.05
C LEU A 34 4.82 15.46 4.96
N GLY A 35 5.64 14.73 4.23
CA GLY A 35 5.23 13.66 3.32
C GLY A 35 5.21 12.32 4.05
N ILE A 36 4.15 11.54 3.85
CA ILE A 36 4.01 10.19 4.41
C ILE A 36 3.87 9.20 3.27
N LYS A 37 4.70 8.17 3.28
CA LYS A 37 4.68 7.07 2.30
C LYS A 37 4.57 5.74 3.02
N ASN A 38 3.97 4.75 2.39
CA ASN A 38 4.01 3.39 2.93
C ASN A 38 5.42 2.81 2.77
N TYR A 39 5.99 2.38 3.89
CA TYR A 39 7.28 1.70 3.94
C TYR A 39 7.07 0.19 4.10
N ASP A 40 7.84 -0.58 3.38
CA ASP A 40 7.83 -2.03 3.48
C ASP A 40 9.28 -2.52 3.54
N LYS A 41 9.70 -2.97 4.72
CA LYS A 41 11.06 -3.49 4.95
C LYS A 41 11.49 -4.59 3.98
N ARG A 42 10.51 -5.25 3.34
CA ARG A 42 10.80 -6.30 2.35
C ARG A 42 11.38 -5.75 1.04
N ASP A 43 11.17 -4.47 0.77
CA ASP A 43 11.73 -3.82 -0.41
C ASP A 43 13.25 -3.58 -0.26
N ASP A 44 13.78 -3.62 0.96
CA ASP A 44 15.20 -3.45 1.25
C ASP A 44 16.01 -4.74 0.95
N PHE A 45 15.32 -5.86 0.75
CA PHE A 45 15.98 -7.13 0.43
C PHE A 45 16.14 -7.33 -1.07
N ASN A 46 17.32 -7.80 -1.48
CA ASN A 46 17.64 -8.10 -2.88
C ASN A 46 17.00 -9.40 -3.41
N PHE A 47 16.07 -10.00 -2.65
CA PHE A 47 15.37 -11.21 -3.03
C PHE A 47 13.86 -11.07 -2.89
N LYS A 48 13.13 -11.83 -3.70
CA LYS A 48 11.66 -11.79 -3.71
C LYS A 48 11.08 -12.54 -2.50
N ILE A 49 10.47 -11.80 -1.58
CA ILE A 49 9.72 -12.40 -0.47
C ILE A 49 8.28 -12.65 -0.92
N ILE A 50 7.85 -13.92 -0.85
CA ILE A 50 6.48 -14.34 -1.16
C ILE A 50 5.67 -14.29 0.15
N ASN A 51 4.69 -13.41 0.20
CA ASN A 51 3.87 -13.18 1.40
C ASN A 51 2.36 -13.31 1.16
N PHE A 52 1.96 -13.68 -0.04
CA PHE A 52 0.57 -13.95 -0.38
C PHE A 52 0.41 -15.41 -0.81
N PRO A 53 -0.71 -16.06 -0.44
CA PRO A 53 -0.93 -17.44 -0.84
C PRO A 53 -1.04 -17.57 -2.36
N ASN A 54 -0.46 -18.62 -2.91
CA ASN A 54 -0.65 -18.96 -4.31
C ASN A 54 -2.07 -19.50 -4.50
N MET A 55 -2.77 -19.03 -5.55
CA MET A 55 -4.14 -19.46 -5.85
C MET A 55 -4.26 -20.91 -6.35
N CYS A 56 -3.13 -21.52 -6.70
CA CYS A 56 -3.07 -22.96 -6.99
C CYS A 56 -2.91 -23.82 -5.73
N SER A 57 -2.75 -23.21 -4.54
CA SER A 57 -2.69 -23.92 -3.28
C SER A 57 -4.11 -24.32 -2.78
N ASN A 58 -4.16 -25.20 -1.81
CA ASN A 58 -5.42 -25.75 -1.26
C ASN A 58 -6.13 -24.75 -0.31
N ILE A 59 -6.11 -23.46 -0.62
CA ILE A 59 -6.71 -22.39 0.19
C ILE A 59 -8.02 -21.94 -0.47
N PRO A 60 -9.09 -21.71 0.32
CA PRO A 60 -10.32 -21.11 -0.21
C PRO A 60 -10.07 -19.81 -0.93
N ALA A 61 -10.68 -19.61 -2.09
CA ALA A 61 -10.38 -18.46 -2.95
C ALA A 61 -10.86 -17.10 -2.40
N SER A 62 -11.81 -17.09 -1.45
CA SER A 62 -12.41 -15.83 -0.97
C SER A 62 -11.49 -15.01 -0.05
N PRO A 63 -10.87 -15.58 1.02
CA PRO A 63 -10.04 -14.82 1.95
C PRO A 63 -8.86 -14.08 1.28
N PRO A 64 -8.13 -14.66 0.32
CA PRO A 64 -7.04 -13.98 -0.36
C PRO A 64 -7.43 -12.67 -1.06
N TYR A 65 -8.64 -12.59 -1.63
CA TYR A 65 -9.12 -11.32 -2.22
C TYR A 65 -9.49 -10.28 -1.16
N GLY A 66 -9.87 -10.70 0.05
CA GLY A 66 -10.05 -9.82 1.20
C GLY A 66 -8.74 -9.19 1.64
N VAL A 67 -7.63 -9.94 1.61
CA VAL A 67 -6.28 -9.42 1.91
C VAL A 67 -5.90 -8.31 0.94
N TYR A 68 -6.20 -8.44 -0.34
CA TYR A 68 -5.96 -7.39 -1.32
C TYR A 68 -6.64 -6.07 -0.93
N ILE A 69 -7.89 -6.11 -0.53
CA ILE A 69 -8.65 -4.93 -0.13
C ILE A 69 -8.08 -4.29 1.15
N SER A 70 -7.77 -5.10 2.16
CA SER A 70 -7.20 -4.59 3.42
C SER A 70 -5.83 -3.94 3.21
N GLN A 71 -5.00 -4.48 2.32
CA GLN A 71 -3.73 -3.85 1.95
C GLN A 71 -3.93 -2.51 1.21
N LEU A 72 -4.91 -2.42 0.32
CA LEU A 72 -5.20 -1.15 -0.35
C LEU A 72 -5.71 -0.07 0.62
N ILE A 73 -6.56 -0.44 1.58
CA ILE A 73 -7.01 0.50 2.63
C ILE A 73 -5.81 0.98 3.44
N ARG A 74 -4.90 0.06 3.81
CA ARG A 74 -3.66 0.41 4.52
C ARG A 74 -2.81 1.37 3.71
N TYR A 75 -2.56 1.11 2.44
CA TYR A 75 -1.77 1.99 1.57
C TYR A 75 -2.42 3.36 1.40
N ALA A 76 -3.75 3.41 1.24
CA ALA A 76 -4.46 4.67 1.14
C ALA A 76 -4.36 5.53 2.41
N ARG A 77 -4.35 4.89 3.59
CA ARG A 77 -4.17 5.59 4.88
C ARG A 77 -2.73 6.04 5.12
N ALA A 78 -1.78 5.26 4.62
CA ALA A 78 -0.34 5.46 4.84
C ALA A 78 0.32 6.36 3.78
N SER A 79 -0.42 6.85 2.78
CA SER A 79 0.14 7.68 1.71
C SER A 79 -0.49 9.07 1.73
N SER A 80 0.33 10.11 1.82
CA SER A 80 -0.13 11.50 1.66
C SER A 80 -0.33 11.87 0.19
N ASN A 81 0.43 11.25 -0.71
CA ASN A 81 0.39 11.50 -2.15
C ASN A 81 -0.25 10.34 -2.92
N TYR A 82 -1.07 10.70 -3.91
CA TYR A 82 -1.71 9.70 -4.78
C TYR A 82 -0.69 8.88 -5.60
N SER A 83 0.38 9.51 -6.07
CA SER A 83 1.41 8.83 -6.85
C SER A 83 2.04 7.65 -6.10
N ASP A 84 2.29 7.83 -4.79
CA ASP A 84 2.87 6.80 -3.94
C ASP A 84 1.87 5.67 -3.67
N PHE A 85 0.62 6.01 -3.40
CA PHE A 85 -0.46 5.03 -3.33
C PHE A 85 -0.58 4.22 -4.62
N LEU A 86 -0.57 4.88 -5.79
CA LEU A 86 -0.72 4.21 -7.07
C LEU A 86 0.45 3.26 -7.35
N LYS A 87 1.69 3.68 -7.08
CA LYS A 87 2.88 2.81 -7.20
C LYS A 87 2.72 1.54 -6.35
N ARG A 88 2.32 1.68 -5.07
CA ARG A 88 2.10 0.55 -4.17
C ARG A 88 0.94 -0.35 -4.62
N HIS A 89 -0.15 0.24 -5.09
CA HIS A 89 -1.27 -0.52 -5.65
C HIS A 89 -0.84 -1.36 -6.86
N LEU A 90 -0.16 -0.75 -7.84
CA LEU A 90 0.29 -1.46 -9.04
C LEU A 90 1.29 -2.58 -8.71
N TYR A 91 2.21 -2.32 -7.79
CA TYR A 91 3.15 -3.31 -7.30
C TYR A 91 2.43 -4.50 -6.66
N LEU A 92 1.52 -4.26 -5.72
CA LEU A 92 0.72 -5.30 -5.07
C LEU A 92 -0.09 -6.11 -6.09
N ARG A 93 -0.78 -5.42 -7.01
CA ARG A 93 -1.58 -6.06 -8.05
C ARG A 93 -0.74 -7.01 -8.91
N ASN A 94 0.42 -6.56 -9.37
CA ASN A 94 1.30 -7.38 -10.20
C ASN A 94 1.79 -8.61 -9.42
N ARG A 95 2.18 -8.45 -8.17
CA ARG A 95 2.58 -9.58 -7.31
C ARG A 95 1.46 -10.61 -7.12
N LEU A 96 0.22 -10.16 -6.96
CA LEU A 96 -0.93 -11.06 -6.84
C LEU A 96 -1.23 -11.77 -8.17
N LEU A 97 -1.10 -11.09 -9.30
CA LEU A 97 -1.24 -11.73 -10.61
C LEU A 97 -0.19 -12.84 -10.81
N ASP A 98 1.06 -12.61 -10.39
CA ASP A 98 2.14 -13.62 -10.40
C ASP A 98 1.81 -14.84 -9.51
N GLN A 99 0.99 -14.66 -8.48
CA GLN A 99 0.51 -15.72 -7.59
C GLN A 99 -0.77 -16.41 -8.09
N GLY A 100 -1.19 -16.14 -9.33
CA GLY A 100 -2.34 -16.77 -9.96
C GLY A 100 -3.70 -16.12 -9.66
N TYR A 101 -3.72 -14.92 -9.05
CA TYR A 101 -4.97 -14.20 -8.82
C TYR A 101 -5.59 -13.73 -10.14
N LYS A 102 -6.90 -13.91 -10.29
CA LYS A 102 -7.62 -13.50 -11.50
C LYS A 102 -7.88 -11.99 -11.50
N LYS A 103 -7.37 -11.27 -12.52
CA LYS A 103 -7.54 -9.83 -12.70
C LYS A 103 -9.00 -9.36 -12.53
N ILE A 104 -9.95 -10.09 -13.13
CA ILE A 104 -11.38 -9.76 -13.06
C ILE A 104 -11.91 -9.82 -11.61
N ARG A 105 -11.45 -10.80 -10.81
CA ARG A 105 -11.85 -10.90 -9.39
C ARG A 105 -11.24 -9.77 -8.56
N LEU A 106 -9.98 -9.39 -8.79
CA LEU A 106 -9.37 -8.23 -8.13
C LEU A 106 -10.16 -6.95 -8.41
N ILE A 107 -10.54 -6.71 -9.66
CA ILE A 107 -11.38 -5.56 -10.03
C ILE A 107 -12.76 -5.62 -9.36
N ARG A 108 -13.40 -6.80 -9.32
CA ARG A 108 -14.71 -6.97 -8.66
C ARG A 108 -14.64 -6.72 -7.16
N SER A 109 -13.56 -7.15 -6.52
CA SER A 109 -13.35 -6.90 -5.08
C SER A 109 -13.29 -5.42 -4.74
N LEU A 110 -12.74 -4.58 -5.65
CA LEU A 110 -12.69 -3.12 -5.47
C LEU A 110 -14.06 -2.44 -5.58
N LYS A 111 -15.01 -3.01 -6.35
CA LYS A 111 -16.30 -2.37 -6.63
C LYS A 111 -17.16 -2.14 -5.38
N ASN A 112 -17.02 -2.98 -4.37
CA ASN A 112 -17.87 -2.99 -3.19
C ASN A 112 -17.18 -2.35 -1.97
N VAL A 113 -16.00 -1.74 -2.15
CA VAL A 113 -15.22 -1.21 -1.04
C VAL A 113 -15.00 0.29 -1.21
N TYR A 114 -15.50 1.03 -0.22
CA TYR A 114 -15.11 2.43 -0.08
C TYR A 114 -13.71 2.50 0.52
N ILE A 115 -12.74 2.95 -0.28
CA ILE A 115 -11.39 3.20 0.20
C ILE A 115 -11.35 4.65 0.69
N PRO A 116 -11.13 4.90 2.00
CA PRO A 116 -11.00 6.26 2.52
C PRO A 116 -9.68 6.87 2.05
N ILE A 117 -9.75 7.61 0.96
CA ILE A 117 -8.59 8.28 0.37
C ILE A 117 -8.43 9.66 0.99
N PRO A 118 -7.20 10.11 1.31
CA PRO A 118 -6.95 11.45 1.80
C PRO A 118 -7.59 12.53 0.91
N ARG A 119 -8.00 13.66 1.49
CA ARG A 119 -8.68 14.74 0.74
C ARG A 119 -7.89 15.23 -0.46
N SER A 120 -6.57 15.24 -0.36
CA SER A 120 -5.63 15.55 -1.44
C SER A 120 -5.75 14.59 -2.65
N CYS A 121 -6.16 13.36 -2.41
CA CYS A 121 -6.27 12.30 -3.42
C CYS A 121 -7.70 12.08 -3.92
N ARG A 122 -8.72 12.75 -3.32
CA ARG A 122 -10.15 12.53 -3.64
C ARG A 122 -10.53 12.83 -5.09
N LYS A 123 -9.83 13.75 -5.73
CA LYS A 123 -10.11 14.13 -7.13
C LYS A 123 -9.87 13.03 -8.16
N ILE A 124 -9.19 11.95 -7.79
CA ILE A 124 -8.68 10.95 -8.74
C ILE A 124 -9.30 9.58 -8.55
N PHE A 125 -9.93 9.32 -7.40
CA PHE A 125 -10.61 8.05 -7.11
C PHE A 125 -12.14 8.14 -7.23
N CYS A 126 -12.64 8.95 -8.12
CA CYS A 126 -13.95 8.69 -8.67
C CYS A 126 -13.79 7.49 -9.61
N LEU A 127 -14.02 6.30 -9.07
CA LEU A 127 -14.50 5.18 -9.87
C LEU A 127 -15.90 5.59 -10.33
N CYS A 128 -15.96 6.57 -11.23
CA CYS A 128 -17.20 6.98 -11.84
C CYS A 128 -17.67 5.82 -12.70
N ARG A 129 -18.85 5.35 -12.39
CA ARG A 129 -19.63 4.52 -13.26
C ARG A 129 -20.13 5.45 -14.34
N ASP A 130 -19.65 5.29 -15.58
CA ASP A 130 -20.31 5.94 -16.71
C ASP A 130 -21.73 5.37 -16.88
N ASP A 131 -22.57 6.08 -17.61
CA ASP A 131 -23.96 5.67 -17.87
C ASP A 131 -24.05 4.32 -18.59
N ASN A 132 -22.93 3.83 -19.16
CA ASN A 132 -22.78 2.54 -19.82
C ASN A 132 -22.20 1.44 -18.92
N LYS A 133 -22.15 1.65 -17.57
CA LYS A 133 -21.61 0.70 -16.59
C LYS A 133 -20.13 0.33 -16.78
N ARG A 134 -19.35 1.10 -17.54
CA ARG A 134 -17.90 0.93 -17.70
C ARG A 134 -17.15 1.73 -16.64
N TRP A 135 -16.10 1.12 -16.10
CA TRP A 135 -15.22 1.78 -15.14
C TRP A 135 -14.19 2.60 -15.89
N ILE A 136 -14.25 3.91 -15.75
CA ILE A 136 -13.26 4.82 -16.32
C ILE A 136 -12.25 5.14 -15.24
N PHE A 137 -11.00 4.82 -15.48
CA PHE A 137 -9.88 5.42 -14.76
C PHE A 137 -9.73 6.85 -15.30
N ILE A 138 -10.21 7.83 -14.58
CA ILE A 138 -9.92 9.22 -14.91
C ILE A 138 -8.46 9.45 -14.52
N LYS A 139 -7.64 9.76 -15.55
CA LYS A 139 -6.25 10.16 -15.39
C LYS A 139 -6.14 11.48 -14.66
#